data_c50d52c1264fb1f34f20dec877bf5ca5
#
_entry.id   c50d52c1264fb1f34f20dec877bf5ca5
#
_cell.length_a   1.000
_cell.length_b   1.000
_cell.length_c   1.000
_cell.angle_alpha   90.00
_cell.angle_beta   90.00
_cell.angle_gamma   90.00
#
_symmetry.space_group_name_H-M   'P 1'
#
loop_
_entity.id
_entity.type
_entity.pdbx_description
1 polymer ?
#
loop_
_entity_poly.entity_id
_entity_poly.type
_entity_poly.pdbx_seq_one_letter_code
_entity_poly.pdbx_strand_id
1 'polypeptide(L)'
;MKRIFLPIFLVAATGIAHADDDIRDKFNPVYTAVISQTIASDARAAALGDIGAATDPDVNSQSWNPAKYPFTISRAGVSLNYTPWLRQLTEGIALVNAVGYSRLGDYQALSGSIKYFTVGEVPLQNTSGSIRPYEFAVDLAYSRMLSERFSAAVAMRYMYSDLTGHYSN
;
A
#
# COMPACT_ATOMS: atom_id res chain seq x y z
N MET A 1 -5.96 -31.09 -31.96
CA MET A 1 -5.80 -30.10 -30.90
C MET A 1 -4.65 -29.17 -31.26
N LYS A 2 -4.94 -27.98 -31.77
CA LYS A 2 -3.94 -27.01 -32.22
C LYS A 2 -3.44 -26.21 -31.02
N ARG A 3 -2.17 -26.38 -30.65
CA ARG A 3 -1.51 -25.55 -29.62
C ARG A 3 -1.20 -24.19 -30.23
N ILE A 4 -1.91 -23.16 -29.82
CA ILE A 4 -1.60 -21.77 -30.18
C ILE A 4 -0.49 -21.32 -29.24
N PHE A 5 0.73 -21.27 -29.76
CA PHE A 5 1.84 -20.59 -29.09
C PHE A 5 1.61 -19.09 -29.26
N LEU A 6 1.27 -18.41 -28.17
CA LEU A 6 1.25 -16.97 -28.10
C LEU A 6 2.68 -16.48 -27.82
N PRO A 7 3.36 -15.75 -28.73
CA PRO A 7 4.67 -15.20 -28.43
C PRO A 7 4.49 -14.08 -27.40
N ILE A 8 5.10 -14.27 -26.23
CA ILE A 8 5.25 -13.21 -25.24
C ILE A 8 6.29 -12.25 -25.80
N PHE A 9 5.84 -11.10 -26.28
CA PHE A 9 6.72 -9.98 -26.59
C PHE A 9 7.26 -9.42 -25.28
N LEU A 10 8.46 -9.88 -24.89
CA LEU A 10 9.25 -9.26 -23.84
C LEU A 10 9.84 -7.97 -24.43
N VAL A 11 9.14 -6.87 -24.23
CA VAL A 11 9.72 -5.53 -24.49
C VAL A 11 10.74 -5.29 -23.37
N ALA A 12 11.99 -5.65 -23.63
CA ALA A 12 13.12 -5.19 -22.84
C ALA A 12 13.30 -3.69 -23.10
N ALA A 13 12.69 -2.87 -22.27
CA ALA A 13 13.05 -1.46 -22.19
C ALA A 13 14.45 -1.38 -21.58
N THR A 14 15.49 -1.38 -22.42
CA THR A 14 16.84 -1.04 -22.01
C THR A 14 16.88 0.46 -21.77
N GLY A 15 16.41 0.88 -20.62
CA GLY A 15 16.70 2.20 -20.07
C GLY A 15 18.20 2.21 -19.73
N ILE A 16 18.98 3.02 -20.46
CA ILE A 16 20.35 3.32 -20.09
C ILE A 16 20.25 4.16 -18.80
N ALA A 17 20.37 3.49 -17.65
CA ALA A 17 20.54 4.17 -16.39
C ALA A 17 21.94 4.81 -16.42
N HIS A 18 22.01 6.12 -16.60
CA HIS A 18 23.20 6.88 -16.30
C HIS A 18 23.29 6.96 -14.78
N ALA A 19 24.13 6.13 -14.18
CA ALA A 19 24.52 6.29 -12.80
C ALA A 19 25.48 7.49 -12.74
N ASP A 20 24.98 8.60 -12.23
CA ASP A 20 25.82 9.73 -11.86
C ASP A 20 26.54 9.35 -10.55
N ASP A 21 27.86 9.36 -10.57
CA ASP A 21 28.74 8.84 -9.49
C ASP A 21 28.84 9.79 -8.27
N ASP A 22 27.88 10.67 -8.06
CA ASP A 22 27.87 11.52 -6.87
C ASP A 22 27.49 10.71 -5.64
N ILE A 23 28.39 10.69 -4.64
CA ILE A 23 28.23 9.95 -3.36
C ILE A 23 26.96 10.35 -2.62
N ARG A 24 26.37 11.50 -2.92
CA ARG A 24 25.11 11.98 -2.38
C ARG A 24 23.91 11.14 -2.82
N ASP A 25 23.99 10.47 -3.97
CA ASP A 25 22.90 9.61 -4.49
C ASP A 25 22.93 8.19 -3.93
N LYS A 26 23.96 7.83 -3.15
CA LYS A 26 24.03 6.50 -2.51
C LYS A 26 23.03 6.27 -1.37
N PHE A 27 22.50 7.34 -0.82
CA PHE A 27 21.35 7.29 0.09
C PHE A 27 20.13 7.74 -0.70
N ASN A 28 19.54 6.82 -1.42
CA ASN A 28 18.31 7.10 -2.16
C ASN A 28 17.16 7.29 -1.16
N PRO A 29 16.89 8.52 -0.68
CA PRO A 29 15.75 8.74 0.19
C PRO A 29 14.50 8.47 -0.64
N VAL A 30 13.57 7.71 -0.07
CA VAL A 30 12.27 7.47 -0.70
C VAL A 30 11.53 8.81 -0.72
N TYR A 31 11.58 9.51 -1.84
CA TYR A 31 10.79 10.71 -2.05
C TYR A 31 9.35 10.30 -2.36
N THR A 32 8.46 10.45 -1.40
CA THR A 32 7.03 10.27 -1.60
C THR A 32 6.29 11.51 -1.11
N ALA A 33 5.29 11.94 -1.88
CA ALA A 33 4.42 13.03 -1.48
C ALA A 33 3.42 12.61 -0.38
N VAL A 34 3.20 11.30 -0.21
CA VAL A 34 2.24 10.71 0.74
C VAL A 34 2.98 9.75 1.66
N ILE A 35 3.49 10.27 2.77
CA ILE A 35 4.37 9.55 3.70
C ILE A 35 3.68 8.33 4.33
N SER A 36 2.39 8.41 4.60
CA SER A 36 1.63 7.29 5.17
C SER A 36 1.68 6.00 4.34
N GLN A 37 2.01 6.09 3.05
CA GLN A 37 2.11 4.91 2.20
C GLN A 37 3.38 4.08 2.45
N THR A 38 4.38 4.64 3.11
CA THR A 38 5.61 3.91 3.48
C THR A 38 5.46 3.13 4.79
N ILE A 39 4.37 3.38 5.54
CA ILE A 39 4.11 2.75 6.83
C ILE A 39 3.39 1.42 6.61
N ALA A 40 3.84 0.35 7.28
CA ALA A 40 3.16 -0.93 7.28
C ALA A 40 1.70 -0.77 7.70
N SER A 41 0.80 -1.35 6.91
CA SER A 41 -0.65 -1.22 7.10
C SER A 41 -1.23 -2.20 8.12
N ASP A 42 -0.42 -3.17 8.53
CA ASP A 42 -0.84 -4.25 9.42
C ASP A 42 0.27 -4.64 10.41
N ALA A 43 -0.15 -5.20 11.54
CA ALA A 43 0.75 -5.56 12.63
C ALA A 43 1.72 -6.69 12.28
N ARG A 44 1.32 -7.61 11.37
CA ARG A 44 2.19 -8.71 10.94
C ARG A 44 3.38 -8.18 10.14
N ALA A 45 3.12 -7.37 9.13
CA ALA A 45 4.17 -6.79 8.30
C ALA A 45 5.09 -5.88 9.13
N ALA A 46 4.52 -5.05 10.02
CA ALA A 46 5.29 -4.22 10.94
C ALA A 46 6.22 -5.04 11.85
N ALA A 47 5.72 -6.15 12.42
CA ALA A 47 6.53 -7.05 13.26
C ALA A 47 7.65 -7.77 12.50
N LEU A 48 7.49 -7.94 11.19
CA LEU A 48 8.49 -8.57 10.31
C LEU A 48 9.48 -7.57 9.70
N GLY A 49 9.45 -6.30 10.11
CA GLY A 49 10.32 -5.26 9.57
C GLY A 49 9.85 -4.73 8.21
N ASP A 50 8.56 -4.48 8.08
CA ASP A 50 7.90 -3.92 6.89
C ASP A 50 8.05 -4.79 5.63
N ILE A 51 7.97 -6.09 5.80
CA ILE A 51 7.96 -7.05 4.69
C ILE A 51 6.59 -7.68 4.50
N GLY A 52 6.17 -7.82 3.24
CA GLY A 52 4.86 -8.39 2.92
C GLY A 52 4.72 -8.87 1.47
N ALA A 53 5.63 -8.46 0.58
CA ALA A 53 5.51 -8.75 -0.85
C ALA A 53 5.62 -10.23 -1.19
N ALA A 54 6.51 -10.97 -0.51
CA ALA A 54 6.80 -12.39 -0.76
C ALA A 54 6.38 -13.32 0.40
N THR A 55 5.66 -12.81 1.40
CA THR A 55 5.08 -13.64 2.47
C THR A 55 3.89 -14.44 1.97
N ASP A 56 3.46 -15.43 2.76
CA ASP A 56 2.23 -16.18 2.46
C ASP A 56 1.03 -15.26 2.26
N PRO A 57 0.10 -15.64 1.37
CA PRO A 57 -1.13 -14.88 1.13
C PRO A 57 -1.94 -14.68 2.40
N ASP A 58 -2.34 -13.45 2.69
CA ASP A 58 -3.21 -13.10 3.79
C ASP A 58 -4.19 -11.99 3.39
N VAL A 59 -5.07 -11.60 4.31
CA VAL A 59 -6.07 -10.57 4.06
C VAL A 59 -5.44 -9.19 3.82
N ASN A 60 -4.24 -8.92 4.37
CA ASN A 60 -3.55 -7.63 4.24
C ASN A 60 -2.63 -7.55 3.01
N SER A 61 -2.65 -8.55 2.14
CA SER A 61 -1.83 -8.61 0.92
C SER A 61 -2.06 -7.46 -0.05
N GLN A 62 -3.18 -6.73 0.06
CA GLN A 62 -3.52 -5.58 -0.79
C GLN A 62 -2.44 -4.50 -0.82
N SER A 63 -1.88 -4.17 0.33
CA SER A 63 -0.88 -3.10 0.45
C SER A 63 0.48 -3.49 -0.13
N TRP A 64 0.76 -4.79 -0.23
CA TRP A 64 2.07 -5.34 -0.58
C TRP A 64 2.10 -5.96 -1.97
N ASN A 65 1.23 -6.95 -2.18
CA ASN A 65 1.18 -7.71 -3.42
C ASN A 65 -0.21 -8.34 -3.59
N PRO A 66 -1.15 -7.67 -4.25
CA PRO A 66 -2.49 -8.20 -4.45
C PRO A 66 -2.54 -9.44 -5.36
N ALA A 67 -1.46 -9.73 -6.12
CA ALA A 67 -1.37 -10.95 -6.92
C ALA A 67 -1.37 -12.24 -6.06
N LYS A 68 -1.21 -12.14 -4.75
CA LYS A 68 -1.27 -13.29 -3.83
C LYS A 68 -2.68 -13.80 -3.57
N TYR A 69 -3.72 -12.99 -3.74
CA TYR A 69 -5.10 -13.38 -3.37
C TYR A 69 -5.64 -14.63 -4.07
N PRO A 70 -5.34 -14.94 -5.34
CA PRO A 70 -5.78 -16.21 -5.93
C PRO A 70 -5.26 -17.44 -5.21
N PHE A 71 -4.16 -17.33 -4.46
CA PHE A 71 -3.55 -18.42 -3.69
C PHE A 71 -4.04 -18.51 -2.25
N THR A 72 -4.94 -17.63 -1.80
CA THR A 72 -5.49 -17.69 -0.44
C THR A 72 -6.36 -18.94 -0.26
N ILE A 73 -6.33 -19.53 0.95
CA ILE A 73 -7.16 -20.68 1.29
C ILE A 73 -8.63 -20.26 1.39
N SER A 74 -8.89 -19.13 2.05
CA SER A 74 -10.25 -18.61 2.26
C SER A 74 -10.77 -17.94 0.98
N ARG A 75 -12.08 -18.07 0.74
CA ARG A 75 -12.72 -17.45 -0.42
C ARG A 75 -12.87 -15.94 -0.31
N ALA A 76 -12.98 -15.44 0.90
CA ALA A 76 -13.09 -14.02 1.18
C ALA A 76 -12.49 -13.72 2.56
N GLY A 77 -12.11 -12.49 2.78
CA GLY A 77 -11.62 -12.02 4.06
C GLY A 77 -11.71 -10.50 4.16
N VAL A 78 -11.88 -10.03 5.40
CA VAL A 78 -11.84 -8.60 5.74
C VAL A 78 -10.95 -8.43 6.96
N SER A 79 -10.26 -7.31 7.04
CA SER A 79 -9.42 -6.93 8.17
C SER A 79 -9.56 -5.43 8.44
N LEU A 80 -9.52 -5.06 9.71
CA LEU A 80 -9.43 -3.70 10.17
C LEU A 80 -8.20 -3.58 11.07
N ASN A 81 -7.29 -2.72 10.69
CA ASN A 81 -6.05 -2.48 11.41
C ASN A 81 -6.07 -1.04 11.94
N TYR A 82 -5.72 -0.87 13.20
CA TYR A 82 -5.56 0.42 13.85
C TYR A 82 -4.19 0.47 14.52
N THR A 83 -3.36 1.41 14.09
CA THR A 83 -1.99 1.58 14.59
C THR A 83 -1.85 2.99 15.16
N PRO A 84 -1.93 3.14 16.48
CA PRO A 84 -1.61 4.42 17.12
C PRO A 84 -0.10 4.62 17.12
N TRP A 85 0.33 5.81 16.72
CA TRP A 85 1.74 6.17 16.64
C TRP A 85 2.10 7.18 17.72
N LEU A 86 3.30 7.02 18.33
CA LEU A 86 3.92 7.98 19.25
C LEU A 86 3.02 8.48 20.39
N ARG A 87 2.08 7.65 20.87
CA ARG A 87 1.10 8.02 21.90
C ARG A 87 1.69 8.67 23.16
N GLN A 88 2.96 8.34 23.46
CA GLN A 88 3.66 8.92 24.63
C GLN A 88 4.23 10.31 24.36
N LEU A 89 4.36 10.73 23.11
CA LEU A 89 4.96 11.99 22.70
C LEU A 89 3.92 12.98 22.16
N THR A 90 2.92 12.49 21.42
CA THR A 90 1.90 13.31 20.76
C THR A 90 0.58 12.55 20.71
N GLU A 91 -0.50 13.22 21.08
CA GLU A 91 -1.83 12.67 20.96
C GLU A 91 -2.35 12.81 19.51
N GLY A 92 -3.10 11.81 19.05
CA GLY A 92 -3.86 11.89 17.82
C GLY A 92 -3.17 11.36 16.56
N ILE A 93 -1.90 10.92 16.59
CA ILE A 93 -1.29 10.28 15.44
C ILE A 93 -1.78 8.83 15.32
N ALA A 94 -2.44 8.51 14.22
CA ALA A 94 -2.98 7.17 14.01
C ALA A 94 -3.06 6.81 12.52
N LEU A 95 -2.85 5.53 12.24
CA LEU A 95 -3.09 4.90 10.95
C LEU A 95 -4.24 3.91 11.10
N VAL A 96 -5.25 4.05 10.26
CA VAL A 96 -6.36 3.09 10.13
C VAL A 96 -6.31 2.50 8.74
N ASN A 97 -6.42 1.19 8.64
CA ASN A 97 -6.49 0.50 7.36
C ASN A 97 -7.58 -0.57 7.40
N ALA A 98 -8.57 -0.43 6.52
CA ALA A 98 -9.59 -1.44 6.27
C ALA A 98 -9.29 -2.09 4.92
N VAL A 99 -9.28 -3.42 4.87
CA VAL A 99 -8.97 -4.18 3.67
C VAL A 99 -9.91 -5.36 3.53
N GLY A 100 -10.27 -5.69 2.30
CA GLY A 100 -11.07 -6.86 2.00
C GLY A 100 -10.73 -7.45 0.63
N TYR A 101 -10.98 -8.74 0.50
CA TYR A 101 -10.88 -9.44 -0.77
C TYR A 101 -11.97 -10.48 -0.91
N SER A 102 -12.27 -10.83 -2.15
CA SER A 102 -13.16 -11.93 -2.51
C SER A 102 -12.60 -12.65 -3.74
N ARG A 103 -12.48 -13.97 -3.65
CA ARG A 103 -12.14 -14.81 -4.80
C ARG A 103 -13.39 -15.01 -5.67
N LEU A 104 -13.27 -14.68 -6.94
CA LEU A 104 -14.31 -14.86 -7.96
C LEU A 104 -14.18 -16.21 -8.65
N GLY A 105 -14.05 -17.28 -7.86
CA GLY A 105 -13.75 -18.63 -8.32
C GLY A 105 -12.35 -19.08 -7.93
N ASP A 106 -11.80 -20.07 -8.64
CA ASP A 106 -10.53 -20.69 -8.23
C ASP A 106 -9.29 -19.93 -8.70
N TYR A 107 -9.44 -19.08 -9.73
CA TYR A 107 -8.31 -18.45 -10.41
C TYR A 107 -8.28 -16.93 -10.34
N GLN A 108 -9.28 -16.30 -9.74
CA GLN A 108 -9.44 -14.85 -9.77
C GLN A 108 -9.81 -14.31 -8.41
N ALA A 109 -9.38 -13.09 -8.12
CA ALA A 109 -9.82 -12.37 -6.94
C ALA A 109 -9.95 -10.87 -7.20
N LEU A 110 -10.90 -10.25 -6.53
CA LEU A 110 -11.09 -8.82 -6.42
C LEU A 110 -10.77 -8.41 -4.99
N SER A 111 -10.07 -7.29 -4.83
CA SER A 111 -9.68 -6.80 -3.52
C SER A 111 -9.65 -5.28 -3.49
N GLY A 112 -9.74 -4.74 -2.29
CA GLY A 112 -9.66 -3.30 -2.09
C GLY A 112 -9.28 -2.95 -0.66
N SER A 113 -8.80 -1.73 -0.47
CA SER A 113 -8.51 -1.19 0.85
C SER A 113 -8.78 0.31 0.93
N ILE A 114 -9.01 0.77 2.16
CA ILE A 114 -9.09 2.19 2.51
C ILE A 114 -8.10 2.40 3.64
N LYS A 115 -7.13 3.29 3.43
CA LYS A 115 -6.14 3.69 4.39
C LYS A 115 -6.36 5.16 4.77
N TYR A 116 -6.40 5.45 6.05
CA TYR A 116 -6.51 6.80 6.60
C TYR A 116 -5.39 7.03 7.60
N PHE A 117 -4.67 8.12 7.45
CA PHE A 117 -3.61 8.54 8.36
C PHE A 117 -3.88 9.97 8.84
N THR A 118 -3.73 10.20 10.13
CA THR A 118 -3.83 11.52 10.74
C THR A 118 -2.62 11.78 11.62
N VAL A 119 -2.16 13.03 11.60
CA VAL A 119 -1.05 13.50 12.45
C VAL A 119 -1.58 14.09 13.78
N GLY A 120 -2.91 14.16 13.94
CA GLY A 120 -3.52 14.79 15.09
C GLY A 120 -3.57 16.32 14.95
N GLU A 121 -3.70 17.01 16.09
CA GLU A 121 -3.71 18.46 16.13
C GLU A 121 -2.29 19.02 16.25
N VAL A 122 -1.93 19.91 15.32
CA VAL A 122 -0.66 20.63 15.34
C VAL A 122 -0.96 22.09 15.68
N PRO A 123 -0.55 22.59 16.88
CA PRO A 123 -0.76 23.99 17.25
C PRO A 123 0.12 24.91 16.41
N LEU A 124 -0.42 26.00 15.95
CA LEU A 124 0.31 27.05 15.23
C LEU A 124 1.02 27.99 16.21
N GLN A 125 2.33 28.17 16.05
CA GLN A 125 3.16 28.94 16.99
C GLN A 125 2.81 30.45 17.09
N ASN A 126 2.18 31.04 16.05
CA ASN A 126 1.96 32.49 15.98
C ASN A 126 0.49 32.89 15.81
N THR A 127 -0.43 31.97 15.93
CA THR A 127 -1.87 32.22 15.72
C THR A 127 -2.67 31.31 16.65
N SER A 128 -3.74 31.87 17.23
CA SER A 128 -4.69 31.04 17.99
C SER A 128 -5.44 30.13 17.06
N GLY A 129 -4.91 28.93 16.85
CA GLY A 129 -5.52 27.92 15.98
C GLY A 129 -4.68 26.65 15.88
N SER A 130 -5.29 25.57 15.45
CA SER A 130 -4.64 24.30 15.16
C SER A 130 -4.97 23.81 13.75
N ILE A 131 -4.07 23.06 13.16
CA ILE A 131 -4.30 22.35 11.90
C ILE A 131 -4.33 20.85 12.18
N ARG A 132 -5.08 20.12 11.36
CA ARG A 132 -5.17 18.64 11.43
C ARG A 132 -4.80 18.04 10.09
N PRO A 133 -3.52 17.81 9.83
CA PRO A 133 -3.08 17.16 8.61
C PRO A 133 -3.61 15.73 8.54
N TYR A 134 -4.07 15.33 7.35
CA TYR A 134 -4.50 13.97 7.13
C TYR A 134 -4.19 13.50 5.70
N GLU A 135 -4.07 12.21 5.55
CA GLU A 135 -3.88 11.55 4.27
C GLU A 135 -4.86 10.37 4.17
N PHE A 136 -5.41 10.14 2.99
CA PHE A 136 -6.13 8.90 2.76
C PHE A 136 -5.79 8.30 1.39
N ALA A 137 -5.93 7.00 1.30
CA ALA A 137 -5.79 6.26 0.05
C ALA A 137 -6.90 5.23 -0.08
N VAL A 138 -7.35 5.04 -1.31
CA VAL A 138 -8.29 4.00 -1.69
C VAL A 138 -7.66 3.15 -2.77
N ASP A 139 -7.61 1.85 -2.54
CA ASP A 139 -7.03 0.87 -3.45
C ASP A 139 -8.10 -0.10 -3.96
N LEU A 140 -8.03 -0.41 -5.24
CA LEU A 140 -8.78 -1.50 -5.85
C LEU A 140 -7.80 -2.35 -6.67
N ALA A 141 -7.93 -3.67 -6.59
CA ALA A 141 -7.11 -4.56 -7.39
C ALA A 141 -7.90 -5.76 -7.89
N TYR A 142 -7.57 -6.15 -9.11
CA TYR A 142 -8.00 -7.41 -9.69
C TYR A 142 -6.77 -8.28 -9.90
N SER A 143 -6.84 -9.52 -9.45
CA SER A 143 -5.76 -10.48 -9.55
C SER A 143 -6.23 -11.77 -10.23
N ARG A 144 -5.32 -12.39 -11.01
CA ARG A 144 -5.61 -13.62 -11.73
C ARG A 144 -4.42 -14.56 -11.72
N MET A 145 -4.68 -15.82 -11.42
CA MET A 145 -3.74 -16.91 -11.58
C MET A 145 -3.56 -17.21 -13.07
N LEU A 146 -2.35 -17.21 -13.53
CA LEU A 146 -1.97 -17.51 -14.91
C LEU A 146 -1.41 -18.95 -15.04
N SER A 147 -0.83 -19.48 -13.95
CA SER A 147 -0.43 -20.87 -13.81
C SER A 147 -0.51 -21.26 -12.33
N GLU A 148 -0.28 -22.53 -12.01
CA GLU A 148 -0.30 -23.05 -10.63
C GLU A 148 0.67 -22.31 -9.67
N ARG A 149 1.69 -21.67 -10.21
CA ARG A 149 2.73 -20.97 -9.43
C ARG A 149 2.90 -19.49 -9.78
N PHE A 150 2.10 -19.01 -10.70
CA PHE A 150 2.23 -17.63 -11.18
C PHE A 150 0.88 -16.94 -11.29
N SER A 151 0.79 -15.76 -10.72
CA SER A 151 -0.35 -14.86 -10.82
C SER A 151 0.10 -13.45 -11.15
N ALA A 152 -0.82 -12.66 -11.69
CA ALA A 152 -0.63 -11.24 -11.95
C ALA A 152 -1.81 -10.46 -11.35
N ALA A 153 -1.57 -9.20 -11.01
CA ALA A 153 -2.61 -8.28 -10.59
C ALA A 153 -2.46 -6.93 -11.26
N VAL A 154 -3.59 -6.28 -11.45
CA VAL A 154 -3.65 -4.86 -11.80
C VAL A 154 -4.30 -4.15 -10.61
N ALA A 155 -3.60 -3.15 -10.09
CA ALA A 155 -4.07 -2.35 -8.97
C ALA A 155 -4.17 -0.89 -9.39
N MET A 156 -5.22 -0.22 -8.91
CA MET A 156 -5.42 1.21 -9.04
C MET A 156 -5.48 1.81 -7.63
N ARG A 157 -4.74 2.89 -7.42
CA ARG A 157 -4.68 3.61 -6.16
C ARG A 157 -5.02 5.07 -6.37
N TYR A 158 -5.98 5.55 -5.60
CA TYR A 158 -6.25 6.98 -5.45
C TYR A 158 -5.73 7.44 -4.10
N MET A 159 -4.96 8.52 -4.09
CA MET A 159 -4.38 9.10 -2.87
C MET A 159 -4.72 10.58 -2.78
N TYR A 160 -5.02 11.02 -1.58
CA TYR A 160 -5.23 12.42 -1.24
C TYR A 160 -4.44 12.75 0.03
N SER A 161 -3.74 13.87 0.00
CA SER A 161 -2.96 14.36 1.13
C SER A 161 -3.28 15.83 1.36
N ASP A 162 -3.72 16.17 2.56
CA ASP A 162 -3.91 17.53 3.02
C ASP A 162 -2.99 17.79 4.21
N LEU A 163 -1.83 18.35 3.93
CA LEU A 163 -0.82 18.70 4.92
C LEU A 163 -1.04 20.07 5.54
N THR A 164 -1.88 20.89 4.92
CA THR A 164 -2.22 22.23 5.42
C THR A 164 -3.30 22.17 6.50
N GLY A 165 -4.11 21.10 6.48
CA GLY A 165 -5.19 20.89 7.43
C GLY A 165 -6.29 21.94 7.34
N HIS A 166 -7.49 21.59 7.76
CA HIS A 166 -8.53 22.59 7.96
C HIS A 166 -8.17 23.45 9.16
N TYR A 167 -8.02 24.75 8.90
CA TYR A 167 -7.83 25.73 9.97
C TYR A 167 -9.09 25.78 10.84
N SER A 168 -8.99 25.38 12.10
CA SER A 168 -10.06 25.56 13.07
C SER A 168 -9.70 26.70 14.02
N ASN A 169 -10.53 27.72 14.03
CA ASN A 169 -10.49 28.87 14.93
C ASN A 169 -11.13 28.49 16.26
#